data_62e8543509c9a5150377832cb608dda5
#
_entry.id   62e8543509c9a5150377832cb608dda5
#
_cell.length_a   1.000
_cell.length_b   1.000
_cell.length_c   1.000
_cell.angle_alpha   90.00
_cell.angle_beta   90.00
_cell.angle_gamma   90.00
#
_symmetry.space_group_name_H-M   'P 1'
#
loop_
_entity.id
_entity.type
_entity.pdbx_description
1 polymer ?
#
loop_
_entity_poly.entity_id
_entity_poly.type
_entity_poly.pdbx_seq_one_letter_code
_entity_poly.pdbx_strand_id
1 'polypeptide(L)'
;MATLSTYITEVRRLLHDATGNFYTDSQLTDYINSARDRVVRDTGCLRTIQIVQTPAKVPASSALNSAVPTNPVAWTASTPVALNDFIFSNIFIYQVTLAGTTDTTPPPYPQSQQNNITNYPPSTQFLNGTAGLTYVGNCENIYYASMPSGDRTLDIININLYWGNTRVPLDYLAWSDFNVRLRFWQNYLGRPLAFSNYGQSNIYIGPIPDQAYQLEIDTVILPLPLVTSNEVDTIKDPYTSSIKFYAAYLAKYYEQSYGEAEIYKQEYNKQTASVLTSVFTRRIPTPYSSPY
;
A
#
# COMPACT_ATOMS: atom_id res chain seq x y z
N MET A 1 -3.17 -20.37 21.40
CA MET A 1 -3.55 -19.77 20.11
C MET A 1 -4.78 -20.49 19.62
N ALA A 2 -5.81 -19.78 19.21
CA ALA A 2 -7.05 -20.37 18.72
C ALA A 2 -6.86 -20.99 17.33
N THR A 3 -7.49 -22.12 17.08
CA THR A 3 -7.54 -22.78 15.77
C THR A 3 -8.95 -22.72 15.21
N LEU A 4 -9.12 -22.97 13.91
CA LEU A 4 -10.44 -22.98 13.28
C LEU A 4 -11.36 -24.00 13.99
N SER A 5 -10.85 -25.19 14.35
CA SER A 5 -11.63 -26.19 15.07
C SER A 5 -12.08 -25.72 16.46
N THR A 6 -11.24 -24.95 17.15
CA THR A 6 -11.59 -24.34 18.44
C THR A 6 -12.74 -23.33 18.26
N TYR A 7 -12.66 -22.47 17.27
CA TYR A 7 -13.75 -21.52 16.98
C TYR A 7 -15.05 -22.22 16.60
N ILE A 8 -15.01 -23.23 15.72
CA ILE A 8 -16.20 -24.01 15.35
C ILE A 8 -16.84 -24.60 16.59
N THR A 9 -16.05 -25.23 17.47
CA THR A 9 -16.55 -25.83 18.72
C THR A 9 -17.20 -24.79 19.64
N GLU A 10 -16.57 -23.60 19.79
CA GLU A 10 -17.12 -22.54 20.63
C GLU A 10 -18.41 -21.93 20.06
N VAL A 11 -18.46 -21.72 18.73
CA VAL A 11 -19.65 -21.21 18.05
C VAL A 11 -20.78 -22.20 18.10
N ARG A 12 -20.54 -23.52 17.85
CA ARG A 12 -21.54 -24.58 18.00
C ARG A 12 -22.13 -24.62 19.40
N ARG A 13 -21.29 -24.47 20.43
CA ARG A 13 -21.72 -24.41 21.82
C ARG A 13 -22.66 -23.23 22.09
N LEU A 14 -22.38 -22.04 21.52
CA LEU A 14 -23.24 -20.86 21.63
C LEU A 14 -24.57 -21.04 20.90
N LEU A 15 -24.55 -21.73 19.76
CA LEU A 15 -25.73 -21.97 18.92
C LEU A 15 -26.54 -23.19 19.38
N HIS A 16 -26.13 -23.91 20.45
CA HIS A 16 -26.71 -25.16 20.91
C HIS A 16 -26.78 -26.27 19.85
N ASP A 17 -25.84 -26.26 18.88
CA ASP A 17 -25.73 -27.24 17.80
C ASP A 17 -24.46 -28.11 17.96
N ALA A 18 -24.31 -28.74 19.12
CA ALA A 18 -23.11 -29.52 19.40
C ALA A 18 -22.91 -30.72 18.45
N THR A 19 -23.98 -31.25 17.88
CA THR A 19 -23.98 -32.38 16.94
C THR A 19 -23.75 -31.98 15.49
N GLY A 20 -23.83 -30.71 15.16
CA GLY A 20 -23.63 -30.21 13.79
C GLY A 20 -24.79 -30.53 12.85
N ASN A 21 -26.00 -30.61 13.35
CA ASN A 21 -27.17 -30.97 12.57
C ASN A 21 -27.78 -29.77 11.81
N PHE A 22 -27.60 -28.55 12.35
CA PHE A 22 -28.20 -27.34 11.79
C PHE A 22 -27.21 -26.54 10.94
N TYR A 23 -25.94 -26.49 11.34
CA TYR A 23 -24.92 -25.69 10.63
C TYR A 23 -23.78 -26.59 10.17
N THR A 24 -23.43 -26.49 8.90
CA THR A 24 -22.26 -27.18 8.36
C THR A 24 -20.97 -26.50 8.80
N ASP A 25 -19.86 -27.25 8.85
CA ASP A 25 -18.55 -26.68 9.18
C ASP A 25 -18.12 -25.62 8.18
N SER A 26 -18.49 -25.76 6.90
CA SER A 26 -18.22 -24.75 5.87
C SER A 26 -18.92 -23.43 6.17
N GLN A 27 -20.21 -23.46 6.50
CA GLN A 27 -20.97 -22.26 6.86
C GLN A 27 -20.39 -21.57 8.09
N LEU A 28 -20.04 -22.36 9.13
CA LEU A 28 -19.42 -21.80 10.34
C LEU A 28 -18.04 -21.21 10.04
N THR A 29 -17.27 -21.81 9.13
CA THR A 29 -15.97 -21.29 8.70
C THR A 29 -16.13 -19.92 8.03
N ASP A 30 -17.13 -19.76 7.16
CA ASP A 30 -17.41 -18.47 6.49
C ASP A 30 -17.82 -17.40 7.52
N TYR A 31 -18.66 -17.76 8.49
CA TYR A 31 -19.05 -16.82 9.56
C TYR A 31 -17.87 -16.44 10.46
N ILE A 32 -17.01 -17.41 10.79
CA ILE A 32 -15.80 -17.16 11.57
C ILE A 32 -14.83 -16.25 10.84
N ASN A 33 -14.58 -16.49 9.55
CA ASN A 33 -13.72 -15.62 8.74
C ASN A 33 -14.28 -14.20 8.64
N SER A 34 -15.57 -14.06 8.42
CA SER A 34 -16.25 -12.76 8.42
C SER A 34 -16.17 -12.06 9.79
N ALA A 35 -16.27 -12.82 10.87
CA ALA A 35 -16.11 -12.31 12.23
C ALA A 35 -14.69 -11.83 12.52
N ARG A 36 -13.68 -12.55 12.04
CA ARG A 36 -12.28 -12.19 12.17
C ARG A 36 -11.98 -10.88 11.44
N ASP A 37 -12.47 -10.74 10.20
CA ASP A 37 -12.36 -9.50 9.44
C ASP A 37 -13.02 -8.34 10.18
N ARG A 38 -14.17 -8.57 10.78
CA ARG A 38 -14.88 -7.56 11.56
C ARG A 38 -14.10 -7.11 12.79
N VAL A 39 -13.54 -8.05 13.54
CA VAL A 39 -12.72 -7.75 14.71
C VAL A 39 -11.51 -6.88 14.32
N VAL A 40 -10.82 -7.22 13.23
CA VAL A 40 -9.68 -6.44 12.77
C VAL A 40 -10.09 -5.03 12.31
N ARG A 41 -11.23 -4.89 11.62
CA ARG A 41 -11.76 -3.57 11.23
C ARG A 41 -12.09 -2.69 12.43
N ASP A 42 -12.68 -3.27 13.47
CA ASP A 42 -13.11 -2.51 14.65
C ASP A 42 -11.95 -2.21 15.62
N THR A 43 -10.90 -3.03 15.63
CA THR A 43 -9.82 -2.90 16.63
C THR A 43 -8.48 -2.50 16.06
N GLY A 44 -8.23 -2.72 14.77
CA GLY A 44 -6.91 -2.52 14.15
C GLY A 44 -5.82 -3.43 14.76
N CYS A 45 -6.20 -4.59 15.31
CA CYS A 45 -5.29 -5.44 16.09
C CYS A 45 -4.22 -6.15 15.24
N LEU A 46 -4.46 -6.33 13.95
CA LEU A 46 -3.51 -7.01 13.07
C LEU A 46 -2.69 -5.99 12.29
N ARG A 47 -1.52 -5.67 12.83
CA ARG A 47 -0.58 -4.74 12.24
C ARG A 47 0.63 -5.48 11.68
N THR A 48 1.12 -5.03 10.56
CA THR A 48 2.35 -5.53 9.95
C THR A 48 3.20 -4.38 9.44
N ILE A 49 4.51 -4.58 9.53
CA ILE A 49 5.49 -3.67 8.97
C ILE A 49 6.04 -4.31 7.70
N GLN A 50 5.95 -3.60 6.60
CA GLN A 50 6.52 -4.02 5.34
C GLN A 50 7.62 -3.07 4.91
N ILE A 51 8.70 -3.65 4.40
CA ILE A 51 9.83 -2.90 3.89
C ILE A 51 9.78 -2.96 2.38
N VAL A 52 9.68 -1.79 1.75
CA VAL A 52 9.63 -1.62 0.30
C VAL A 52 10.73 -0.66 -0.12
N GLN A 53 11.37 -0.93 -1.23
CA GLN A 53 12.38 -0.02 -1.79
C GLN A 53 11.75 0.81 -2.91
N THR A 54 11.91 2.13 -2.84
CA THR A 54 11.52 3.01 -3.95
C THR A 54 12.54 2.91 -5.08
N PRO A 55 12.13 2.93 -6.34
CA PRO A 55 13.06 3.18 -7.43
C PRO A 55 13.59 4.61 -7.37
N ALA A 56 14.76 4.84 -7.93
CA ALA A 56 15.35 6.19 -8.02
C ALA A 56 14.54 7.15 -8.88
N LYS A 57 13.75 6.62 -9.81
CA LYS A 57 12.80 7.37 -10.65
C LYS A 57 11.66 6.47 -11.05
N VAL A 58 10.50 7.05 -11.23
CA VAL A 58 9.32 6.34 -11.71
C VAL A 58 9.08 6.73 -13.16
N PRO A 59 9.02 5.78 -14.09
CA PRO A 59 8.65 6.06 -15.47
C PRO A 59 7.24 6.62 -15.55
N ALA A 60 6.97 7.39 -16.60
CA ALA A 60 5.62 7.84 -16.89
C ALA A 60 4.66 6.64 -16.99
N SER A 61 3.47 6.79 -16.39
CA SER A 61 2.47 5.73 -16.39
C SER A 61 2.09 5.34 -17.81
N SER A 62 1.99 4.04 -18.01
CA SER A 62 1.52 3.44 -19.25
C SER A 62 0.12 3.92 -19.70
N ALA A 63 -0.64 4.55 -18.81
CA ALA A 63 -1.95 5.11 -19.13
C ALA A 63 -1.86 6.32 -20.08
N LEU A 64 -0.75 7.05 -20.05
CA LEU A 64 -0.53 8.20 -20.94
C LEU A 64 0.32 7.86 -22.17
N ASN A 65 1.14 6.82 -22.07
CA ASN A 65 2.00 6.42 -23.18
C ASN A 65 2.34 4.92 -23.08
N SER A 66 1.53 4.08 -23.71
CA SER A 66 1.65 2.62 -23.69
C SER A 66 2.96 2.08 -24.31
N ALA A 67 3.77 2.94 -24.91
CA ALA A 67 5.05 2.57 -25.52
C ALA A 67 6.24 2.66 -24.55
N VAL A 68 6.08 3.28 -23.37
CA VAL A 68 7.17 3.43 -22.40
C VAL A 68 7.20 2.23 -21.46
N PRO A 69 8.31 1.49 -21.36
CA PRO A 69 8.44 0.38 -20.44
C PRO A 69 8.43 0.86 -18.98
N THR A 70 8.08 -0.04 -18.09
CA THR A 70 7.98 0.21 -16.65
C THR A 70 9.30 0.61 -15.98
N ASN A 71 10.46 0.36 -16.60
CA ASN A 71 11.78 0.65 -16.05
C ASN A 71 12.77 1.16 -17.12
N PRO A 72 12.72 2.42 -17.55
CA PRO A 72 13.77 2.99 -18.36
C PRO A 72 15.09 3.07 -17.57
N VAL A 73 16.21 2.88 -18.24
CA VAL A 73 17.55 2.92 -17.64
C VAL A 73 18.01 4.37 -17.50
N ALA A 74 18.70 4.69 -16.41
CA ALA A 74 19.29 6.03 -16.26
C ALA A 74 20.33 6.26 -17.36
N TRP A 75 20.30 7.43 -17.98
CA TRP A 75 21.34 7.85 -18.90
C TRP A 75 22.71 7.91 -18.20
N THR A 76 23.70 7.34 -18.81
CA THR A 76 25.11 7.42 -18.39
C THR A 76 25.97 7.85 -19.56
N ALA A 77 27.03 8.60 -19.26
CA ALA A 77 27.95 9.12 -20.30
C ALA A 77 28.71 7.97 -20.94
N SER A 78 28.98 8.10 -22.26
CA SER A 78 29.83 7.19 -23.04
C SER A 78 29.44 5.70 -22.90
N THR A 79 28.15 5.42 -22.77
CA THR A 79 27.63 4.06 -22.58
C THR A 79 26.97 3.55 -23.87
N PRO A 80 27.23 2.32 -24.29
CA PRO A 80 26.54 1.72 -25.44
C PRO A 80 25.07 1.48 -25.11
N VAL A 81 24.17 1.85 -26.01
CA VAL A 81 22.73 1.65 -25.93
C VAL A 81 22.21 0.92 -27.17
N ALA A 82 21.25 0.04 -26.98
CA ALA A 82 20.68 -0.76 -28.05
C ALA A 82 19.42 -0.09 -28.64
N LEU A 83 19.08 -0.48 -29.87
CA LEU A 83 17.85 -0.03 -30.52
C LEU A 83 16.62 -0.42 -29.69
N ASN A 84 15.70 0.51 -29.52
CA ASN A 84 14.48 0.39 -28.70
C ASN A 84 14.70 0.37 -27.19
N ASP A 85 15.92 0.59 -26.70
CA ASP A 85 16.13 0.87 -25.31
C ASP A 85 15.42 2.18 -24.90
N PHE A 86 14.99 2.26 -23.66
CA PHE A 86 14.47 3.47 -23.06
C PHE A 86 15.43 3.95 -22.00
N ILE A 87 15.87 5.19 -22.17
CA ILE A 87 16.75 5.86 -21.21
C ILE A 87 16.08 7.12 -20.69
N PHE A 88 16.40 7.51 -19.46
CA PHE A 88 15.93 8.77 -18.93
C PHE A 88 17.10 9.65 -18.50
N SER A 89 16.96 10.93 -18.76
CA SER A 89 17.85 11.96 -18.26
C SER A 89 17.02 13.03 -17.58
N ASN A 90 17.28 13.24 -16.29
CA ASN A 90 16.42 14.05 -15.43
C ASN A 90 14.99 13.50 -15.42
N ILE A 91 13.99 14.28 -15.77
CA ILE A 91 12.57 13.86 -15.85
C ILE A 91 12.15 13.40 -17.25
N PHE A 92 13.03 13.48 -18.25
CA PHE A 92 12.71 13.20 -19.64
C PHE A 92 13.08 11.78 -20.03
N ILE A 93 12.18 11.10 -20.73
CA ILE A 93 12.36 9.74 -21.24
C ILE A 93 12.60 9.81 -22.74
N TYR A 94 13.61 9.11 -23.18
CA TYR A 94 14.02 8.99 -24.58
C TYR A 94 14.01 7.54 -25.00
N GLN A 95 13.50 7.28 -26.20
CA GLN A 95 13.67 5.99 -26.89
C GLN A 95 14.90 6.06 -27.77
N VAL A 96 15.71 4.99 -27.73
CA VAL A 96 16.84 4.82 -28.64
C VAL A 96 16.32 4.35 -30.00
N THR A 97 16.42 5.23 -30.99
CA THR A 97 15.99 4.97 -32.38
C THR A 97 17.16 4.59 -33.30
N LEU A 98 18.38 4.82 -32.85
CA LEU A 98 19.59 4.36 -33.49
C LEU A 98 20.55 3.85 -32.39
N ALA A 99 20.94 2.60 -32.46
CA ALA A 99 21.92 2.03 -31.54
C ALA A 99 23.28 2.74 -31.69
N GLY A 100 23.92 3.03 -30.57
CA GLY A 100 25.20 3.74 -30.55
C GLY A 100 25.70 3.94 -29.12
N THR A 101 26.63 4.86 -28.97
CA THR A 101 27.19 5.26 -27.67
C THR A 101 26.69 6.65 -27.30
N THR A 102 26.22 6.82 -26.09
CA THR A 102 25.80 8.12 -25.57
C THR A 102 26.97 9.11 -25.47
N ASP A 103 26.67 10.40 -25.55
CA ASP A 103 27.66 11.46 -25.42
C ASP A 103 28.23 11.54 -23.99
N THR A 104 29.21 12.40 -23.80
CA THR A 104 29.71 12.80 -22.48
C THR A 104 28.77 13.77 -21.76
N THR A 105 27.91 14.45 -22.52
CA THR A 105 26.89 15.39 -22.01
C THR A 105 25.49 14.77 -22.09
N PRO A 106 24.65 14.98 -21.08
CA PRO A 106 23.28 14.46 -21.10
C PRO A 106 22.48 15.04 -22.27
N PRO A 107 21.46 14.30 -22.75
CA PRO A 107 20.58 14.79 -23.81
C PRO A 107 19.99 16.17 -23.45
N PRO A 108 19.89 17.07 -24.44
CA PRO A 108 19.34 18.40 -24.21
C PRO A 108 17.88 18.31 -23.75
N TYR A 109 17.50 19.22 -22.90
CA TYR A 109 16.10 19.35 -22.48
C TYR A 109 15.22 19.66 -23.71
N PRO A 110 14.05 19.00 -23.84
CA PRO A 110 13.08 19.38 -24.85
C PRO A 110 12.67 20.84 -24.61
N GLN A 111 13.03 21.75 -25.51
CA GLN A 111 12.82 23.19 -25.31
C GLN A 111 11.34 23.61 -25.26
N SER A 112 10.42 22.70 -25.51
CA SER A 112 8.97 22.95 -25.44
C SER A 112 8.44 23.30 -24.05
N GLN A 113 9.22 23.14 -23.00
CA GLN A 113 8.78 23.52 -21.64
C GLN A 113 9.10 24.99 -21.26
N GLN A 114 9.88 25.69 -22.04
CA GLN A 114 10.29 27.04 -21.62
C GLN A 114 9.56 28.20 -22.27
N ASN A 115 8.76 28.08 -23.30
CA ASN A 115 7.93 29.18 -23.83
C ASN A 115 7.44 29.04 -25.28
N ASN A 116 7.49 27.91 -25.93
CA ASN A 116 6.72 27.73 -27.16
C ASN A 116 6.58 26.27 -27.60
N ILE A 117 5.35 25.88 -27.74
CA ILE A 117 4.80 24.59 -28.12
C ILE A 117 5.23 24.08 -29.51
N THR A 118 6.16 24.70 -30.18
CA THR A 118 6.34 24.50 -31.63
C THR A 118 7.62 23.79 -32.06
N ASN A 119 8.61 23.50 -31.22
CA ASN A 119 9.92 23.17 -31.77
C ASN A 119 10.46 21.74 -31.56
N TYR A 120 9.79 20.89 -30.83
CA TYR A 120 10.10 19.45 -30.80
C TYR A 120 8.79 18.66 -30.72
N PRO A 121 8.22 18.30 -31.88
CA PRO A 121 7.17 17.30 -31.89
C PRO A 121 7.74 16.02 -31.25
N PRO A 122 6.94 15.21 -30.53
CA PRO A 122 7.39 14.02 -29.80
C PRO A 122 8.04 12.93 -30.66
N SER A 123 8.30 13.16 -31.93
CA SER A 123 8.93 12.28 -32.88
C SER A 123 10.24 12.78 -33.47
N THR A 124 10.80 13.90 -32.97
CA THR A 124 12.05 14.43 -33.53
C THR A 124 13.24 13.65 -32.98
N GLN A 125 13.93 12.93 -33.85
CA GLN A 125 15.17 12.26 -33.53
C GLN A 125 16.32 13.27 -33.47
N PHE A 126 17.16 13.16 -32.44
CA PHE A 126 18.41 13.89 -32.33
C PHE A 126 19.55 12.95 -31.94
N LEU A 127 20.78 13.37 -32.18
CA LEU A 127 21.96 12.57 -31.84
C LEU A 127 22.49 12.97 -30.46
N ASN A 128 22.77 11.99 -29.61
CA ASN A 128 23.52 12.12 -28.38
C ASN A 128 24.72 11.18 -28.47
N GLY A 129 25.87 11.73 -28.86
CA GLY A 129 27.03 10.92 -29.30
C GLY A 129 26.76 10.29 -30.67
N THR A 130 26.87 8.95 -30.74
CA THR A 130 26.50 8.16 -31.93
C THR A 130 25.10 7.54 -31.80
N ALA A 131 24.46 7.64 -30.63
CA ALA A 131 23.11 7.12 -30.42
C ALA A 131 22.06 8.11 -30.91
N GLY A 132 21.06 7.61 -31.63
CA GLY A 132 19.87 8.41 -31.99
C GLY A 132 18.83 8.30 -30.93
N LEU A 133 18.36 9.42 -30.39
CA LEU A 133 17.37 9.48 -29.35
C LEU A 133 16.12 10.22 -29.82
N THR A 134 14.95 9.75 -29.42
CA THR A 134 13.69 10.43 -29.62
C THR A 134 13.02 10.66 -28.27
N TYR A 135 12.60 11.88 -27.99
CA TYR A 135 11.84 12.18 -26.79
C TYR A 135 10.45 11.52 -26.87
N VAL A 136 10.11 10.76 -25.83
CA VAL A 136 8.86 10.01 -25.77
C VAL A 136 7.89 10.60 -24.74
N GLY A 137 8.40 11.15 -23.66
CA GLY A 137 7.58 11.71 -22.59
C GLY A 137 8.39 12.04 -21.35
N ASN A 138 7.72 12.49 -20.33
CA ASN A 138 8.33 12.76 -19.03
C ASN A 138 8.18 11.55 -18.12
N CYS A 139 9.11 11.39 -17.18
CA CYS A 139 8.85 10.57 -16.00
C CYS A 139 7.59 11.09 -15.31
N GLU A 140 6.86 10.18 -14.67
CA GLU A 140 5.73 10.64 -13.86
C GLU A 140 6.22 11.61 -12.78
N ASN A 141 5.45 12.66 -12.61
CA ASN A 141 5.71 13.67 -11.59
C ASN A 141 5.29 13.18 -10.19
N ILE A 142 4.82 11.95 -10.11
CA ILE A 142 4.30 11.34 -8.89
C ILE A 142 4.84 9.93 -8.80
N TYR A 143 5.50 9.61 -7.68
CA TYR A 143 5.78 8.24 -7.35
C TYR A 143 4.54 7.59 -6.72
N TYR A 144 4.15 6.44 -7.22
CA TYR A 144 3.15 5.60 -6.57
C TYR A 144 3.65 4.16 -6.43
N ALA A 145 3.19 3.48 -5.41
CA ALA A 145 3.42 2.07 -5.17
C ALA A 145 2.09 1.37 -4.90
N SER A 146 2.03 0.10 -5.24
CA SER A 146 0.91 -0.73 -4.81
C SER A 146 0.91 -0.85 -3.29
N MET A 147 -0.29 -0.90 -2.70
CA MET A 147 -0.44 -1.14 -1.28
C MET A 147 0.24 -2.47 -0.90
N PRO A 148 1.01 -2.48 0.20
CA PRO A 148 1.49 -3.73 0.76
C PRO A 148 0.32 -4.65 1.08
N SER A 149 0.49 -5.96 0.84
CA SER A 149 -0.57 -6.97 1.02
C SER A 149 -1.81 -6.78 0.11
N GLY A 150 -1.74 -5.92 -0.90
CA GLY A 150 -2.79 -5.71 -1.90
C GLY A 150 -4.13 -5.33 -1.28
N ASP A 151 -5.21 -5.97 -1.74
CA ASP A 151 -6.60 -5.68 -1.33
C ASP A 151 -6.90 -5.94 0.15
N ARG A 152 -5.95 -6.51 0.89
CA ARG A 152 -6.10 -6.83 2.31
C ARG A 152 -5.60 -5.74 3.25
N THR A 153 -4.96 -4.70 2.72
CA THR A 153 -4.57 -3.52 3.50
C THR A 153 -5.81 -2.68 3.80
N LEU A 154 -6.09 -2.47 5.09
CA LEU A 154 -7.20 -1.63 5.55
C LEU A 154 -6.78 -0.18 5.68
N ASP A 155 -5.63 0.04 6.30
CA ASP A 155 -5.15 1.38 6.63
C ASP A 155 -3.63 1.41 6.70
N ILE A 156 -3.06 2.59 6.44
CA ILE A 156 -1.65 2.89 6.64
C ILE A 156 -1.53 3.81 7.85
N ILE A 157 -0.89 3.30 8.89
CA ILE A 157 -0.70 4.04 10.14
C ILE A 157 0.44 5.06 10.00
N ASN A 158 1.55 4.63 9.38
CA ASN A 158 2.73 5.46 9.23
C ASN A 158 3.63 4.92 8.11
N ILE A 159 4.35 5.83 7.47
CA ILE A 159 5.43 5.49 6.54
C ILE A 159 6.71 6.18 7.03
N ASN A 160 7.74 5.39 7.29
CA ASN A 160 9.06 5.89 7.59
C ASN A 160 9.99 5.66 6.40
N LEU A 161 10.78 6.65 6.09
CA LEU A 161 11.84 6.58 5.09
C LEU A 161 13.19 6.41 5.80
N TYR A 162 14.01 5.48 5.32
CA TYR A 162 15.39 5.34 5.79
C TYR A 162 16.31 6.28 4.98
N TRP A 163 16.87 7.26 5.66
CA TRP A 163 17.88 8.15 5.12
C TRP A 163 19.22 7.86 5.80
N GLY A 164 20.03 7.06 5.12
CA GLY A 164 21.20 6.45 5.77
C GLY A 164 20.74 5.54 6.92
N ASN A 165 21.21 5.82 8.13
CA ASN A 165 20.83 5.08 9.33
C ASN A 165 19.68 5.73 10.13
N THR A 166 19.09 6.80 9.60
CA THR A 166 18.04 7.56 10.30
C THR A 166 16.67 7.25 9.72
N ARG A 167 15.73 6.89 10.58
CA ARG A 167 14.29 6.76 10.23
C ARG A 167 13.64 8.14 10.26
N VAL A 168 13.09 8.56 9.14
CA VAL A 168 12.40 9.84 9.01
C VAL A 168 10.94 9.55 8.65
N PRO A 169 9.97 9.97 9.47
CA PRO A 169 8.56 9.80 9.14
C PRO A 169 8.19 10.68 7.95
N LEU A 170 7.31 10.18 7.09
CA LEU A 170 6.69 10.96 6.03
C LEU A 170 5.38 11.56 6.54
N ASP A 171 5.11 12.80 6.15
CA ASP A 171 3.87 13.47 6.49
C ASP A 171 2.71 12.92 5.66
N TYR A 172 1.61 12.54 6.31
CA TYR A 172 0.38 12.21 5.59
C TYR A 172 -0.32 13.49 5.14
N LEU A 173 -0.65 13.55 3.85
CA LEU A 173 -1.45 14.63 3.27
C LEU A 173 -2.71 14.03 2.62
N ALA A 174 -3.85 14.68 2.84
CA ALA A 174 -5.04 14.36 2.07
C ALA A 174 -4.74 14.56 0.57
N TRP A 175 -5.38 13.75 -0.28
CA TRP A 175 -5.09 13.80 -1.73
C TRP A 175 -5.25 15.20 -2.34
N SER A 176 -6.23 15.97 -1.90
CA SER A 176 -6.43 17.37 -2.34
C SER A 176 -5.20 18.24 -2.09
N ASP A 177 -4.65 18.16 -0.87
CA ASP A 177 -3.51 18.97 -0.46
C ASP A 177 -2.21 18.46 -1.08
N PHE A 178 -2.08 17.14 -1.20
CA PHE A 178 -0.97 16.51 -1.89
C PHE A 178 -0.93 16.94 -3.36
N ASN A 179 -2.07 16.92 -4.05
CA ASN A 179 -2.18 17.31 -5.45
C ASN A 179 -1.86 18.80 -5.69
N VAL A 180 -2.19 19.68 -4.75
CA VAL A 180 -1.79 21.09 -4.81
C VAL A 180 -0.27 21.24 -4.73
N ARG A 181 0.37 20.48 -3.81
CA ARG A 181 1.83 20.50 -3.67
C ARG A 181 2.57 19.88 -4.84
N LEU A 182 1.95 18.94 -5.58
CA LEU A 182 2.52 18.35 -6.79
C LEU A 182 2.91 19.38 -7.84
N ARG A 183 2.18 20.48 -7.96
CA ARG A 183 2.52 21.58 -8.90
C ARG A 183 3.92 22.12 -8.64
N PHE A 184 4.37 22.12 -7.39
CA PHE A 184 5.71 22.55 -7.00
C PHE A 184 6.74 21.41 -7.13
N TRP A 185 6.31 20.17 -6.98
CA TRP A 185 7.20 19.00 -7.00
C TRP A 185 7.39 18.39 -8.38
N GLN A 186 6.55 18.76 -9.36
CA GLN A 186 6.55 18.11 -10.68
C GLN A 186 7.87 18.18 -11.45
N ASN A 187 8.75 19.11 -11.13
CA ASN A 187 10.09 19.25 -11.73
C ASN A 187 11.20 19.07 -10.70
N TYR A 188 10.87 18.55 -9.51
CA TYR A 188 11.82 18.45 -8.43
C TYR A 188 12.03 16.99 -8.03
N LEU A 189 13.29 16.58 -8.15
CA LEU A 189 13.74 15.30 -7.61
C LEU A 189 14.36 15.53 -6.24
N GLY A 190 14.03 14.71 -5.28
CA GLY A 190 14.57 14.88 -3.95
C GLY A 190 14.10 13.79 -2.99
N ARG A 191 14.51 13.94 -1.74
CA ARG A 191 14.05 13.05 -0.69
C ARG A 191 12.53 13.19 -0.50
N PRO A 192 11.77 12.10 -0.51
CA PRO A 192 10.34 12.14 -0.18
C PRO A 192 10.09 12.74 1.20
N LEU A 193 9.08 13.58 1.31
CA LEU A 193 8.68 14.28 2.54
C LEU A 193 7.27 13.92 2.98
N ALA A 194 6.41 13.59 2.01
CA ALA A 194 5.01 13.34 2.28
C ALA A 194 4.48 12.17 1.47
N PHE A 195 3.38 11.60 1.93
CA PHE A 195 2.63 10.60 1.21
C PHE A 195 1.13 10.88 1.23
N SER A 196 0.42 10.29 0.28
CA SER A 196 -1.03 10.34 0.20
C SER A 196 -1.57 9.01 -0.32
N ASN A 197 -2.75 8.65 0.11
CA ASN A 197 -3.48 7.50 -0.40
C ASN A 197 -4.48 7.96 -1.47
N TYR A 198 -4.52 7.27 -2.59
CA TYR A 198 -5.52 7.51 -3.62
C TYR A 198 -6.10 6.19 -4.13
N GLY A 199 -7.41 6.06 -4.01
CA GLY A 199 -8.06 4.78 -4.26
C GLY A 199 -7.74 3.75 -3.16
N GLN A 200 -7.99 2.49 -3.46
CA GLN A 200 -7.82 1.39 -2.49
C GLN A 200 -6.43 0.74 -2.54
N SER A 201 -5.68 0.96 -3.62
CA SER A 201 -4.50 0.14 -3.91
C SER A 201 -3.20 0.92 -4.07
N ASN A 202 -3.24 2.25 -4.06
CA ASN A 202 -2.08 3.06 -4.41
C ASN A 202 -1.69 4.05 -3.32
N ILE A 203 -0.39 4.14 -3.10
CA ILE A 203 0.25 5.15 -2.26
C ILE A 203 1.03 6.09 -3.17
N TYR A 204 0.83 7.37 -3.02
CA TYR A 204 1.59 8.41 -3.71
C TYR A 204 2.59 9.03 -2.75
N ILE A 205 3.81 9.24 -3.22
CA ILE A 205 4.92 9.76 -2.43
C ILE A 205 5.52 10.96 -3.16
N GLY A 206 5.76 12.01 -2.44
CA GLY A 206 6.32 13.24 -3.00
C GLY A 206 7.36 13.90 -2.10
N PRO A 207 8.35 14.61 -2.67
CA PRO A 207 8.75 14.68 -4.09
C PRO A 207 9.15 13.33 -4.71
N ILE A 208 9.36 13.31 -6.03
CA ILE A 208 9.85 12.12 -6.72
C ILE A 208 11.23 11.76 -6.16
N PRO A 209 11.46 10.49 -5.77
CA PRO A 209 12.72 10.08 -5.20
C PRO A 209 13.91 10.33 -6.15
N ASP A 210 14.95 11.00 -5.67
CA ASP A 210 16.21 11.22 -6.39
C ASP A 210 17.12 10.00 -6.40
N GLN A 211 16.93 9.11 -5.44
CA GLN A 211 17.62 7.84 -5.30
C GLN A 211 16.68 6.77 -4.74
N ALA A 212 17.12 5.53 -4.74
CA ALA A 212 16.37 4.45 -4.12
C ALA A 212 16.39 4.60 -2.59
N TYR A 213 15.23 4.72 -1.98
CA TYR A 213 15.04 4.78 -0.54
C TYR A 213 14.30 3.54 -0.05
N GLN A 214 14.70 3.07 1.10
CA GLN A 214 13.96 2.04 1.81
C GLN A 214 12.81 2.69 2.58
N LEU A 215 11.60 2.22 2.34
CA LEU A 215 10.39 2.62 3.06
C LEU A 215 9.97 1.52 4.01
N GLU A 216 9.65 1.90 5.22
CA GLU A 216 9.00 1.05 6.20
C GLU A 216 7.55 1.50 6.31
N ILE A 217 6.63 0.65 5.90
CA ILE A 217 5.19 0.94 5.85
C ILE A 217 4.51 0.13 6.95
N ASP A 218 3.96 0.82 7.94
CA ASP A 218 3.16 0.23 9.02
C ASP A 218 1.70 0.23 8.61
N THR A 219 1.13 -0.96 8.45
CA THR A 219 -0.23 -1.15 7.93
C THR A 219 -1.07 -2.01 8.84
N VAL A 220 -2.38 -1.75 8.83
CA VAL A 220 -3.40 -2.66 9.34
C VAL A 220 -3.86 -3.53 8.18
N ILE A 221 -3.80 -4.84 8.35
CA ILE A 221 -4.18 -5.79 7.31
C ILE A 221 -5.31 -6.71 7.78
N LEU A 222 -6.14 -7.17 6.84
CA LEU A 222 -7.12 -8.22 7.10
C LEU A 222 -6.41 -9.58 7.25
N PRO A 223 -6.91 -10.46 8.14
CA PRO A 223 -6.34 -11.78 8.33
C PRO A 223 -6.55 -12.67 7.10
N LEU A 224 -5.63 -13.60 6.83
CA LEU A 224 -5.87 -14.65 5.83
C LEU A 224 -7.06 -15.52 6.28
N PRO A 225 -7.97 -15.89 5.37
CA PRO A 225 -9.07 -16.77 5.73
C PRO A 225 -8.52 -18.11 6.23
N LEU A 226 -9.09 -18.62 7.31
CA LEU A 226 -8.82 -19.96 7.80
C LEU A 226 -9.56 -20.96 6.91
N VAL A 227 -8.87 -22.01 6.47
CA VAL A 227 -9.39 -23.04 5.56
C VAL A 227 -9.35 -24.43 6.23
N THR A 228 -8.25 -24.73 6.91
CA THR A 228 -8.05 -26.05 7.51
C THR A 228 -8.32 -26.02 9.03
N SER A 229 -8.90 -27.09 9.55
CA SER A 229 -9.32 -27.19 10.96
C SER A 229 -8.19 -26.94 11.97
N ASN A 230 -6.96 -27.31 11.64
CA ASN A 230 -5.79 -27.15 12.51
C ASN A 230 -5.02 -25.83 12.27
N GLU A 231 -5.50 -25.00 11.38
CA GLU A 231 -4.85 -23.72 11.08
C GLU A 231 -4.95 -22.79 12.27
N VAL A 232 -3.80 -22.22 12.64
CA VAL A 232 -3.68 -21.33 13.79
C VAL A 232 -3.98 -19.91 13.36
N ASP A 233 -4.82 -19.22 14.14
CA ASP A 233 -5.16 -17.83 13.86
C ASP A 233 -3.97 -16.88 14.06
N THR A 234 -3.84 -15.92 13.16
CA THR A 234 -2.89 -14.81 13.26
C THR A 234 -3.33 -13.76 14.29
N ILE A 235 -4.62 -13.67 14.58
CA ILE A 235 -5.16 -12.79 15.63
C ILE A 235 -4.82 -13.40 16.99
N LYS A 236 -4.26 -12.59 17.88
CA LYS A 236 -3.83 -13.01 19.21
C LYS A 236 -4.84 -12.59 20.29
N ASP A 237 -4.77 -13.31 21.42
CA ASP A 237 -5.52 -12.89 22.60
C ASP A 237 -5.06 -11.49 23.07
N PRO A 238 -5.99 -10.64 23.55
CA PRO A 238 -7.37 -10.92 23.92
C PRO A 238 -8.43 -10.74 22.81
N TYR A 239 -8.03 -10.40 21.59
CA TYR A 239 -8.97 -10.08 20.50
C TYR A 239 -9.78 -11.28 20.00
N THR A 240 -9.28 -12.51 20.18
CA THR A 240 -9.95 -13.74 19.75
C THR A 240 -11.27 -14.00 20.47
N SER A 241 -11.42 -13.47 21.70
CA SER A 241 -12.59 -13.73 22.55
C SER A 241 -13.92 -13.21 21.98
N SER A 242 -13.88 -12.16 21.16
CA SER A 242 -15.07 -11.55 20.55
C SER A 242 -15.52 -12.23 19.26
N ILE A 243 -14.63 -12.98 18.58
CA ILE A 243 -14.90 -13.58 17.26
C ILE A 243 -16.12 -14.51 17.30
N LYS A 244 -16.22 -15.37 18.31
CA LYS A 244 -17.30 -16.33 18.44
C LYS A 244 -18.70 -15.69 18.54
N PHE A 245 -18.80 -14.54 19.18
CA PHE A 245 -20.07 -13.83 19.32
C PHE A 245 -20.53 -13.23 18.00
N TYR A 246 -19.61 -12.66 17.21
CA TYR A 246 -19.97 -12.13 15.91
C TYR A 246 -20.29 -13.25 14.90
N ALA A 247 -19.60 -14.38 14.97
CA ALA A 247 -19.93 -15.55 14.16
C ALA A 247 -21.31 -16.11 14.50
N ALA A 248 -21.66 -16.21 15.81
CA ALA A 248 -22.98 -16.63 16.27
C ALA A 248 -24.07 -15.61 15.87
N TYR A 249 -23.76 -14.31 15.92
CA TYR A 249 -24.64 -13.25 15.39
C TYR A 249 -24.97 -13.49 13.93
N LEU A 250 -23.97 -13.71 13.08
CA LEU A 250 -24.18 -13.96 11.66
C LEU A 250 -25.01 -15.20 11.40
N ALA A 251 -24.75 -16.29 12.11
CA ALA A 251 -25.52 -17.54 12.00
C ALA A 251 -27.00 -17.29 12.28
N LYS A 252 -27.33 -16.62 13.40
CA LYS A 252 -28.72 -16.32 13.79
C LYS A 252 -29.38 -15.26 12.89
N TYR A 253 -28.61 -14.32 12.36
CA TYR A 253 -29.08 -13.33 11.44
C TYR A 253 -29.53 -13.95 10.10
N TYR A 254 -28.75 -14.88 9.55
CA TYR A 254 -29.11 -15.63 8.34
C TYR A 254 -30.26 -16.62 8.57
N GLU A 255 -30.46 -17.08 9.79
CA GLU A 255 -31.60 -17.89 10.21
C GLU A 255 -32.88 -17.06 10.41
N GLN A 256 -32.79 -15.73 10.27
CA GLN A 256 -33.88 -14.76 10.52
C GLN A 256 -34.34 -14.67 11.97
N SER A 257 -33.58 -15.21 12.91
CA SER A 257 -33.80 -15.10 14.35
C SER A 257 -33.23 -13.77 14.89
N TYR A 258 -33.79 -12.65 14.46
CA TYR A 258 -33.22 -11.31 14.72
C TYR A 258 -33.12 -10.97 16.21
N GLY A 259 -34.03 -11.45 17.05
CA GLY A 259 -33.97 -11.23 18.50
C GLY A 259 -32.77 -11.86 19.17
N GLU A 260 -32.45 -13.13 18.82
CA GLU A 260 -31.26 -13.82 19.32
C GLU A 260 -29.99 -13.24 18.70
N ALA A 261 -30.02 -12.90 17.41
CA ALA A 261 -28.90 -12.27 16.74
C ALA A 261 -28.47 -10.97 17.44
N GLU A 262 -29.42 -10.09 17.80
CA GLU A 262 -29.09 -8.82 18.47
C GLU A 262 -28.41 -9.03 19.83
N ILE A 263 -28.79 -10.07 20.58
CA ILE A 263 -28.14 -10.42 21.85
C ILE A 263 -26.65 -10.74 21.62
N TYR A 264 -26.33 -11.57 20.63
CA TYR A 264 -24.94 -11.88 20.30
C TYR A 264 -24.14 -10.67 19.81
N LYS A 265 -24.78 -9.77 19.06
CA LYS A 265 -24.16 -8.52 18.61
C LYS A 265 -23.84 -7.57 19.78
N GLN A 266 -24.74 -7.47 20.74
CA GLN A 266 -24.51 -6.69 21.95
C GLN A 266 -23.35 -7.26 22.77
N GLU A 267 -23.28 -8.58 22.93
CA GLU A 267 -22.18 -9.22 23.62
C GLU A 267 -20.84 -9.03 22.87
N TYR A 268 -20.85 -9.14 21.53
CA TYR A 268 -19.69 -8.80 20.70
C TYR A 268 -19.19 -7.38 20.99
N ASN A 269 -20.08 -6.38 20.92
CA ASN A 269 -19.74 -4.99 21.15
C ASN A 269 -19.15 -4.76 22.56
N LYS A 270 -19.74 -5.39 23.59
CA LYS A 270 -19.28 -5.34 24.97
C LYS A 270 -17.88 -5.95 25.12
N GLN A 271 -17.64 -7.12 24.54
CA GLN A 271 -16.34 -7.78 24.59
C GLN A 271 -15.27 -6.98 23.85
N THR A 272 -15.57 -6.47 22.66
CA THR A 272 -14.65 -5.63 21.87
C THR A 272 -14.30 -4.34 22.61
N ALA A 273 -15.27 -3.66 23.21
CA ALA A 273 -15.03 -2.48 24.02
C ALA A 273 -14.15 -2.77 25.24
N SER A 274 -14.41 -3.90 25.93
CA SER A 274 -13.60 -4.35 27.08
C SER A 274 -12.15 -4.61 26.67
N VAL A 275 -11.93 -5.28 25.54
CA VAL A 275 -10.60 -5.57 25.02
C VAL A 275 -9.87 -4.26 24.68
N LEU A 276 -10.51 -3.35 23.95
CA LEU A 276 -9.92 -2.05 23.61
C LEU A 276 -9.53 -1.27 24.88
N THR A 277 -10.40 -1.21 25.87
CA THR A 277 -10.10 -0.52 27.14
C THR A 277 -8.90 -1.15 27.85
N SER A 278 -8.82 -2.48 27.92
CA SER A 278 -7.74 -3.20 28.60
C SER A 278 -6.39 -3.00 27.91
N VAL A 279 -6.36 -2.87 26.59
CA VAL A 279 -5.13 -2.67 25.80
C VAL A 279 -4.66 -1.22 25.87
N PHE A 280 -5.59 -0.25 25.80
CA PHE A 280 -5.24 1.17 25.84
C PHE A 280 -4.75 1.65 27.23
N THR A 281 -5.22 1.05 28.30
CA THR A 281 -4.76 1.40 29.66
C THR A 281 -3.30 1.03 29.93
N ARG A 282 -2.69 0.18 29.09
CA ARG A 282 -1.28 -0.22 29.19
C ARG A 282 -0.32 0.67 28.38
N ARG A 283 -0.75 1.82 27.87
CA ARG A 283 0.18 2.75 27.22
C ARG A 283 1.16 3.27 28.25
N ILE A 284 2.42 2.93 28.05
CA ILE A 284 3.52 3.54 28.80
C ILE A 284 3.55 5.02 28.41
N PRO A 285 3.47 5.96 29.35
CA PRO A 285 3.62 7.37 29.03
C PRO A 285 4.97 7.58 28.34
N THR A 286 4.95 8.28 27.20
CA THR A 286 6.21 8.63 26.53
C THR A 286 7.01 9.53 27.47
N PRO A 287 8.29 9.23 27.75
CA PRO A 287 9.10 10.03 28.71
C PRO A 287 9.30 11.48 28.27
N TYR A 288 8.89 11.83 27.05
CA TYR A 288 8.95 13.19 26.48
C TYR A 288 7.62 13.95 26.53
N SER A 289 6.61 13.42 27.19
CA SER A 289 5.30 14.09 27.33
C SER A 289 5.18 14.96 28.58
N SER A 290 6.25 15.18 29.33
CA SER A 290 6.22 16.18 30.38
C SER A 290 6.31 17.57 29.76
N PRO A 291 5.32 18.45 29.95
CA PRO A 291 5.46 19.84 29.54
C PRO A 291 6.58 20.48 30.36
N TYR A 292 7.55 21.08 29.70
CA TYR A 292 8.45 22.06 30.32
C TYR A 292 7.69 23.35 30.52
#